data_a2e78a70ec5c88116ef0e5e607ebb999
#
_entry.id   a2e78a70ec5c88116ef0e5e607ebb999
#
_cell.length_a   1.000
_cell.length_b   1.000
_cell.length_c   1.000
_cell.angle_alpha   90.00
_cell.angle_beta   90.00
_cell.angle_gamma   90.00
#
_symmetry.space_group_name_H-M   'P 1'
#
loop_
_entity.id
_entity.type
_entity.pdbx_description
1 polymer ?
#
loop_
_entity_poly.entity_id
_entity_poly.type
_entity_poly.pdbx_seq_one_letter_code
_entity_poly.pdbx_strand_id
1 'polypeptide(L)'
;PEHPASFRRYLRQHLFDSVGLTDSQLRLIAGKQSENPLQTCLDYAALLKAEPPDILCAGIGENGHLAFNDPPVADFLDPVPIKVVRLDHTCRVQQVHDGGFDSIDAVPRHAYTLTLPALLAAPIASVVVPGPRKAQAVRDALRGPIDESCPASALRRHPGAILWLDTQSAELVL
;
A
#
# COMPACT_ATOMS: atom_id res chain seq x y z
N PRO A 1 7.68 -8.71 14.10
CA PRO A 1 8.67 -8.92 13.02
C PRO A 1 8.78 -10.39 12.59
N GLU A 2 8.49 -11.35 13.51
CA GLU A 2 8.74 -12.78 13.28
C GLU A 2 7.54 -13.52 12.65
N HIS A 3 6.35 -12.93 12.68
CA HIS A 3 5.16 -13.56 12.10
C HIS A 3 5.34 -13.75 10.58
N PRO A 4 4.95 -14.91 10.00
CA PRO A 4 5.06 -15.18 8.56
C PRO A 4 4.44 -14.10 7.68
N ALA A 5 3.29 -13.57 8.06
CA ALA A 5 2.60 -12.49 7.35
C ALA A 5 3.18 -11.08 7.59
N SER A 6 4.33 -10.94 8.24
CA SER A 6 4.94 -9.63 8.45
C SER A 6 5.54 -9.09 7.16
N PHE A 7 5.05 -7.95 6.64
CA PHE A 7 5.66 -7.26 5.51
C PHE A 7 7.13 -6.93 5.74
N ARG A 8 7.51 -6.58 6.99
CA ARG A 8 8.92 -6.36 7.34
C ARG A 8 9.76 -7.61 7.13
N ARG A 9 9.28 -8.77 7.57
CA ARG A 9 9.95 -10.05 7.36
C ARG A 9 10.02 -10.38 5.87
N TYR A 10 8.92 -10.23 5.16
CA TYR A 10 8.85 -10.47 3.72
C TYR A 10 9.87 -9.62 2.95
N LEU A 11 9.92 -8.31 3.21
CA LEU A 11 10.85 -7.40 2.55
C LEU A 11 12.31 -7.73 2.89
N ARG A 12 12.61 -8.13 4.13
CA ARG A 12 13.96 -8.59 4.46
C ARG A 12 14.36 -9.80 3.61
N GLN A 13 13.54 -10.85 3.61
CA GLN A 13 13.83 -12.10 2.94
C GLN A 13 13.91 -11.97 1.41
N HIS A 14 13.08 -11.14 0.81
CA HIS A 14 12.96 -11.06 -0.65
C HIS A 14 13.68 -9.86 -1.29
N LEU A 15 14.07 -8.86 -0.52
CA LEU A 15 14.70 -7.67 -1.05
C LEU A 15 15.93 -7.24 -0.24
N PHE A 16 15.75 -6.84 1.03
CA PHE A 16 16.77 -6.09 1.75
C PHE A 16 18.06 -6.90 1.96
N ASP A 17 17.95 -8.16 2.37
CA ASP A 17 19.10 -9.03 2.58
C ASP A 17 19.80 -9.36 1.25
N SER A 18 19.04 -9.52 0.16
CA SER A 18 19.57 -9.83 -1.16
C SER A 18 20.36 -8.69 -1.79
N VAL A 19 20.01 -7.43 -1.49
CA VAL A 19 20.72 -6.24 -1.99
C VAL A 19 21.69 -5.66 -0.96
N GLY A 20 21.86 -6.31 0.19
CA GLY A 20 22.84 -5.96 1.21
C GLY A 20 22.52 -4.68 1.99
N LEU A 21 21.22 -4.33 2.15
CA LEU A 21 20.82 -3.15 2.95
C LEU A 21 21.04 -3.40 4.44
N THR A 22 21.63 -2.43 5.11
CA THR A 22 21.83 -2.43 6.56
C THR A 22 20.62 -1.84 7.29
N ASP A 23 20.45 -2.15 8.57
CA ASP A 23 19.36 -1.61 9.39
C ASP A 23 19.33 -0.08 9.46
N SER A 24 20.49 0.57 9.38
CA SER A 24 20.59 2.03 9.36
C SER A 24 20.00 2.68 8.10
N GLN A 25 19.86 1.94 7.03
CA GLN A 25 19.26 2.38 5.75
C GLN A 25 17.76 2.13 5.69
N LEU A 26 17.20 1.37 6.64
CA LEU A 26 15.79 0.99 6.65
C LEU A 26 14.97 1.92 7.57
N ARG A 27 13.85 2.40 7.08
CA ARG A 27 12.87 3.21 7.83
C ARG A 27 11.55 2.43 7.92
N LEU A 28 11.52 1.46 8.83
CA LEU A 28 10.38 0.54 8.98
C LEU A 28 9.44 1.01 10.09
N ILE A 29 8.13 1.03 9.82
CA ILE A 29 7.11 1.38 10.81
C ILE A 29 7.12 0.35 11.95
N ALA A 30 7.01 0.81 13.21
CA ALA A 30 7.18 -0.02 14.40
C ALA A 30 6.15 -1.17 14.56
N GLY A 31 4.97 -1.07 13.92
CA GLY A 31 3.95 -2.12 13.95
C GLY A 31 3.39 -2.35 15.37
N LYS A 32 3.12 -3.61 15.73
CA LYS A 32 2.56 -4.00 17.04
C LYS A 32 3.44 -3.67 18.25
N GLN A 33 4.68 -3.28 18.05
CA GLN A 33 5.62 -2.93 19.13
C GLN A 33 5.42 -1.50 19.66
N SER A 34 4.56 -0.70 19.00
CA SER A 34 4.27 0.65 19.46
C SER A 34 3.17 0.63 20.51
N GLU A 35 3.48 1.09 21.71
CA GLU A 35 2.51 1.34 22.78
C GLU A 35 1.66 2.59 22.50
N ASN A 36 2.16 3.50 21.66
CA ASN A 36 1.47 4.73 21.27
C ASN A 36 1.41 4.87 19.73
N PRO A 37 0.32 4.42 19.10
CA PRO A 37 0.16 4.51 17.64
C PRO A 37 0.21 5.93 17.09
N LEU A 38 -0.28 6.93 17.83
CA LEU A 38 -0.23 8.32 17.40
C LEU A 38 1.22 8.82 17.34
N GLN A 39 2.01 8.53 18.38
CA GLN A 39 3.43 8.90 18.38
C GLN A 39 4.19 8.24 17.24
N THR A 40 3.91 6.96 16.95
CA THR A 40 4.47 6.28 15.77
C THR A 40 4.15 7.02 14.46
N CYS A 41 2.91 7.49 14.29
CA CYS A 41 2.54 8.28 13.12
C CYS A 41 3.31 9.61 13.06
N LEU A 42 3.44 10.32 14.18
CA LEU A 42 4.16 11.60 14.24
C LEU A 42 5.66 11.42 13.93
N ASP A 43 6.29 10.41 14.52
CA ASP A 43 7.71 10.13 14.29
C ASP A 43 7.97 9.74 12.82
N TYR A 44 7.11 8.89 12.24
CA TYR A 44 7.26 8.50 10.84
C TYR A 44 6.94 9.65 9.87
N ALA A 45 5.99 10.52 10.21
CA ALA A 45 5.71 11.74 9.46
C ALA A 45 6.92 12.68 9.44
N ALA A 46 7.62 12.80 10.56
CA ALA A 46 8.86 13.58 10.63
C ALA A 46 9.98 13.00 9.75
N LEU A 47 10.12 11.67 9.70
CA LEU A 47 11.06 11.00 8.80
C LEU A 47 10.72 11.27 7.33
N LEU A 48 9.47 11.11 6.92
CA LEU A 48 9.03 11.39 5.54
C LEU A 48 9.27 12.83 5.12
N LYS A 49 9.14 13.77 6.06
CA LYS A 49 9.42 15.17 5.80
C LYS A 49 10.91 15.45 5.65
N ALA A 50 11.76 14.79 6.44
CA ALA A 50 13.22 14.95 6.40
C ALA A 50 13.86 14.23 5.20
N GLU A 51 13.33 13.08 4.84
CA GLU A 51 13.82 12.21 3.76
C GLU A 51 12.62 11.82 2.85
N PRO A 52 12.14 12.73 1.97
CA PRO A 52 11.03 12.41 1.06
C PRO A 52 11.41 11.27 0.11
N PRO A 53 10.50 10.32 -0.19
CA PRO A 53 10.80 9.24 -1.11
C PRO A 53 10.90 9.73 -2.55
N ASP A 54 11.90 9.24 -3.29
CA ASP A 54 12.08 9.50 -4.72
C ASP A 54 11.21 8.57 -5.58
N ILE A 55 10.93 7.37 -5.08
CA ILE A 55 10.19 6.34 -5.81
C ILE A 55 9.17 5.68 -4.89
N LEU A 56 7.92 5.61 -5.34
CA LEU A 56 6.89 4.75 -4.80
C LEU A 56 6.91 3.42 -5.54
N CYS A 57 7.12 2.30 -4.83
CA CYS A 57 6.84 0.96 -5.32
C CYS A 57 5.54 0.47 -4.70
N ALA A 58 4.52 0.20 -5.52
CA ALA A 58 3.19 -0.17 -5.04
C ALA A 58 2.53 -1.25 -5.88
N GLY A 59 1.43 -1.79 -5.36
CA GLY A 59 0.45 -2.59 -6.08
C GLY A 59 -0.93 -1.98 -5.93
N ILE A 60 -1.94 -2.56 -6.59
CA ILE A 60 -3.35 -2.20 -6.45
C ILE A 60 -4.09 -3.36 -5.78
N GLY A 61 -4.88 -3.08 -4.76
CA GLY A 61 -5.75 -4.06 -4.13
C GLY A 61 -6.94 -4.48 -5.01
N GLU A 62 -7.64 -5.55 -4.64
CA GLU A 62 -8.78 -6.08 -5.41
C GLU A 62 -9.96 -5.08 -5.46
N ASN A 63 -10.07 -4.19 -4.46
CA ASN A 63 -11.04 -3.09 -4.40
C ASN A 63 -10.48 -1.73 -4.87
N GLY A 64 -9.32 -1.72 -5.53
CA GLY A 64 -8.68 -0.49 -6.01
C GLY A 64 -7.85 0.28 -4.98
N HIS A 65 -7.64 -0.26 -3.76
CA HIS A 65 -6.84 0.44 -2.75
C HIS A 65 -5.36 0.55 -3.12
N LEU A 66 -4.72 1.60 -2.60
CA LEU A 66 -3.26 1.77 -2.56
C LEU A 66 -2.80 1.74 -1.09
N ALA A 67 -1.82 0.91 -0.76
CA ALA A 67 -1.45 0.59 0.63
C ALA A 67 -2.69 0.11 1.39
N PHE A 68 -3.05 0.70 2.54
CA PHE A 68 -4.30 0.40 3.24
C PHE A 68 -5.31 1.57 3.17
N ASN A 69 -5.26 2.34 2.07
CA ASN A 69 -6.29 3.33 1.78
C ASN A 69 -7.43 2.63 1.01
N ASP A 70 -8.23 1.85 1.72
CA ASP A 70 -9.44 1.23 1.19
C ASP A 70 -10.52 2.30 0.92
N PRO A 71 -11.47 2.11 -0.01
CA PRO A 71 -12.50 3.08 -0.32
C PRO A 71 -13.16 3.79 0.88
N PRO A 72 -13.52 3.08 1.98
CA PRO A 72 -14.16 3.73 3.13
C PRO A 72 -13.27 4.71 3.92
N VAL A 73 -11.94 4.64 3.75
CA VAL A 73 -10.96 5.46 4.52
C VAL A 73 -10.02 6.25 3.63
N ALA A 74 -10.13 6.06 2.31
CA ALA A 74 -9.38 6.82 1.33
C ALA A 74 -9.79 8.30 1.34
N ASP A 75 -8.81 9.19 1.23
CA ASP A 75 -9.02 10.63 1.12
C ASP A 75 -7.90 11.19 0.24
N PHE A 76 -8.27 11.82 -0.88
CA PHE A 76 -7.30 12.45 -1.79
C PHE A 76 -6.71 13.75 -1.23
N LEU A 77 -7.32 14.30 -0.19
CA LEU A 77 -6.89 15.53 0.47
C LEU A 77 -6.49 15.31 1.93
N ASP A 78 -6.15 14.07 2.29
CA ASP A 78 -5.80 13.70 3.67
C ASP A 78 -4.72 14.65 4.23
N PRO A 79 -4.98 15.33 5.37
CA PRO A 79 -4.06 16.34 5.90
C PRO A 79 -2.82 15.77 6.57
N VAL A 80 -2.80 14.46 6.85
CA VAL A 80 -1.66 13.80 7.50
C VAL A 80 -0.97 12.82 6.56
N PRO A 81 0.36 12.64 6.64
CA PRO A 81 1.08 11.74 5.74
C PRO A 81 0.93 10.26 6.10
N ILE A 82 0.61 9.95 7.36
CA ILE A 82 0.44 8.58 7.85
C ILE A 82 -0.65 8.55 8.92
N LYS A 83 -1.45 7.49 8.91
CA LYS A 83 -2.53 7.28 9.89
C LYS A 83 -2.72 5.80 10.21
N VAL A 84 -3.44 5.52 11.30
CA VAL A 84 -3.98 4.19 11.60
C VAL A 84 -5.37 4.09 11.00
N VAL A 85 -5.60 3.04 10.24
CA VAL A 85 -6.90 2.76 9.60
C VAL A 85 -7.47 1.44 10.08
N ARG A 86 -8.80 1.33 10.07
CA ARG A 86 -9.48 0.06 10.16
C ARG A 86 -9.53 -0.57 8.79
N LEU A 87 -9.03 -1.80 8.67
CA LEU A 87 -9.04 -2.53 7.41
C LEU A 87 -10.46 -2.91 7.01
N ASP A 88 -10.78 -2.67 5.73
CA ASP A 88 -12.02 -3.12 5.12
C ASP A 88 -12.10 -4.65 5.05
N HIS A 89 -13.32 -5.18 4.95
CA HIS A 89 -13.55 -6.62 4.85
C HIS A 89 -12.86 -7.21 3.62
N THR A 90 -13.01 -6.58 2.45
CA THR A 90 -12.41 -7.03 1.19
C THR A 90 -10.89 -7.07 1.28
N CYS A 91 -10.27 -6.04 1.87
CA CYS A 91 -8.84 -6.00 2.10
C CYS A 91 -8.38 -7.15 3.03
N ARG A 92 -9.13 -7.45 4.10
CA ARG A 92 -8.81 -8.57 5.00
C ARG A 92 -8.97 -9.92 4.32
N VAL A 93 -10.00 -10.12 3.50
CA VAL A 93 -10.17 -11.33 2.68
C VAL A 93 -9.01 -11.50 1.72
N GLN A 94 -8.56 -10.44 1.07
CA GLN A 94 -7.38 -10.47 0.20
C GLN A 94 -6.13 -10.97 0.94
N GLN A 95 -5.89 -10.55 2.20
CA GLN A 95 -4.73 -11.01 2.99
C GLN A 95 -4.75 -12.53 3.24
N VAL A 96 -5.95 -13.14 3.32
CA VAL A 96 -6.10 -14.60 3.41
C VAL A 96 -5.84 -15.24 2.04
N HIS A 97 -6.39 -14.70 0.95
CA HIS A 97 -6.15 -15.18 -0.41
C HIS A 97 -4.67 -15.14 -0.81
N ASP A 98 -3.95 -14.14 -0.35
CA ASP A 98 -2.52 -13.96 -0.61
C ASP A 98 -1.65 -14.87 0.28
N GLY A 99 -2.29 -15.72 1.13
CA GLY A 99 -1.62 -16.70 1.97
C GLY A 99 -0.91 -16.12 3.19
N GLY A 100 -1.18 -14.87 3.54
CA GLY A 100 -0.61 -14.21 4.72
C GLY A 100 -1.18 -14.70 6.04
N PHE A 101 -2.44 -15.16 6.03
CA PHE A 101 -3.16 -15.61 7.22
C PHE A 101 -4.07 -16.79 6.90
N ASP A 102 -4.23 -17.71 7.86
CA ASP A 102 -5.04 -18.93 7.71
C ASP A 102 -6.55 -18.63 7.71
N SER A 103 -6.95 -17.51 8.31
CA SER A 103 -8.35 -17.11 8.39
C SER A 103 -8.51 -15.60 8.52
N ILE A 104 -9.70 -15.10 8.20
CA ILE A 104 -10.01 -13.66 8.34
C ILE A 104 -9.93 -13.18 9.79
N ASP A 105 -10.21 -14.04 10.77
CA ASP A 105 -10.13 -13.68 12.19
C ASP A 105 -8.68 -13.50 12.67
N ALA A 106 -7.73 -14.15 12.01
CA ALA A 106 -6.31 -13.97 12.25
C ALA A 106 -5.76 -12.65 11.66
N VAL A 107 -6.43 -12.07 10.67
CA VAL A 107 -6.00 -10.80 10.05
C VAL A 107 -6.22 -9.64 11.01
N PRO A 108 -5.21 -8.79 11.26
CA PRO A 108 -5.37 -7.59 12.06
C PRO A 108 -6.54 -6.71 11.57
N ARG A 109 -7.24 -6.07 12.51
CA ARG A 109 -8.33 -5.15 12.18
C ARG A 109 -7.87 -3.74 11.86
N HIS A 110 -6.65 -3.40 12.24
CA HIS A 110 -6.06 -2.07 12.04
C HIS A 110 -4.66 -2.20 11.46
N ALA A 111 -4.28 -1.21 10.65
CA ALA A 111 -2.95 -1.10 10.09
C ALA A 111 -2.50 0.37 10.05
N TYR A 112 -1.19 0.59 10.03
CA TYR A 112 -0.64 1.88 9.62
C TYR A 112 -0.67 1.97 8.09
N THR A 113 -1.02 3.14 7.57
CA THR A 113 -0.93 3.43 6.15
C THR A 113 -0.35 4.81 5.89
N LEU A 114 0.51 4.92 4.89
CA LEU A 114 0.75 6.22 4.26
C LEU A 114 -0.53 6.63 3.53
N THR A 115 -0.88 7.90 3.62
CA THR A 115 -2.07 8.46 2.95
C THR A 115 -1.85 8.61 1.45
N LEU A 116 -2.91 8.78 0.69
CA LEU A 116 -2.80 8.95 -0.76
C LEU A 116 -1.94 10.16 -1.16
N PRO A 117 -2.10 11.35 -0.55
CA PRO A 117 -1.19 12.46 -0.82
C PRO A 117 0.28 12.14 -0.51
N ALA A 118 0.56 11.43 0.57
CA ALA A 118 1.93 11.07 0.94
C ALA A 118 2.55 10.03 -0.01
N LEU A 119 1.78 9.03 -0.45
CA LEU A 119 2.21 8.04 -1.44
C LEU A 119 2.51 8.70 -2.79
N LEU A 120 1.59 9.55 -3.25
CA LEU A 120 1.66 10.19 -4.56
C LEU A 120 2.56 11.43 -4.60
N ALA A 121 3.20 11.79 -3.48
CA ALA A 121 4.20 12.86 -3.44
C ALA A 121 5.56 12.43 -4.04
N ALA A 122 5.85 11.13 -4.12
CA ALA A 122 7.05 10.62 -4.77
C ALA A 122 7.05 10.97 -6.27
N PRO A 123 8.14 11.51 -6.85
CA PRO A 123 8.16 11.90 -8.28
C PRO A 123 7.91 10.76 -9.26
N ILE A 124 8.24 9.54 -8.86
CA ILE A 124 8.07 8.32 -9.66
C ILE A 124 7.18 7.34 -8.89
N ALA A 125 6.17 6.79 -9.54
CA ALA A 125 5.36 5.72 -8.99
C ALA A 125 5.42 4.49 -9.91
N SER A 126 6.10 3.44 -9.45
CA SER A 126 6.18 2.12 -10.13
C SER A 126 5.15 1.19 -9.49
N VAL A 127 4.08 0.90 -10.23
CA VAL A 127 2.93 0.15 -9.71
C VAL A 127 2.81 -1.18 -10.46
N VAL A 128 3.00 -2.29 -9.75
CA VAL A 128 2.99 -3.65 -10.32
C VAL A 128 1.71 -4.36 -9.88
N VAL A 129 0.92 -4.81 -10.85
CA VAL A 129 -0.43 -5.36 -10.58
C VAL A 129 -0.64 -6.65 -11.37
N PRO A 130 -0.16 -7.80 -10.90
CA PRO A 130 -0.30 -9.08 -11.58
C PRO A 130 -1.58 -9.82 -11.21
N GLY A 131 -2.06 -10.65 -12.15
CA GLY A 131 -3.05 -11.69 -11.94
C GLY A 131 -4.51 -11.27 -12.16
N PRO A 132 -5.39 -12.27 -12.43
CA PRO A 132 -6.74 -12.04 -12.93
C PRO A 132 -7.68 -11.37 -11.90
N ARG A 133 -7.47 -11.59 -10.60
CA ARG A 133 -8.28 -10.95 -9.54
C ARG A 133 -8.15 -9.42 -9.51
N LYS A 134 -7.13 -8.88 -10.20
CA LYS A 134 -6.86 -7.43 -10.28
C LYS A 134 -7.50 -6.77 -11.50
N ALA A 135 -8.00 -7.54 -12.47
CA ALA A 135 -8.50 -6.99 -13.74
C ALA A 135 -9.60 -5.93 -13.55
N GLN A 136 -10.54 -6.17 -12.62
CA GLN A 136 -11.60 -5.20 -12.33
C GLN A 136 -11.03 -3.90 -11.71
N ALA A 137 -10.14 -4.01 -10.72
CA ALA A 137 -9.51 -2.86 -10.09
C ALA A 137 -8.65 -2.05 -11.09
N VAL A 138 -7.94 -2.74 -11.99
CA VAL A 138 -7.18 -2.11 -13.07
C VAL A 138 -8.10 -1.35 -14.03
N ARG A 139 -9.21 -1.96 -14.44
CA ARG A 139 -10.20 -1.29 -15.29
C ARG A 139 -10.76 -0.04 -14.63
N ASP A 140 -11.17 -0.15 -13.35
CA ASP A 140 -11.77 0.96 -12.63
C ASP A 140 -10.75 2.08 -12.37
N ALA A 141 -9.50 1.73 -12.06
CA ALA A 141 -8.41 2.70 -11.92
C ALA A 141 -8.12 3.46 -13.22
N LEU A 142 -8.13 2.78 -14.39
CA LEU A 142 -7.76 3.37 -15.67
C LEU A 142 -8.93 4.06 -16.39
N ARG A 143 -10.16 3.54 -16.25
CA ARG A 143 -11.33 3.96 -17.06
C ARG A 143 -12.51 4.47 -16.22
N GLY A 144 -12.54 4.20 -14.90
CA GLY A 144 -13.58 4.67 -14.00
C GLY A 144 -13.44 6.18 -13.66
N PRO A 145 -14.33 6.74 -12.84
CA PRO A 145 -14.15 8.07 -12.29
C PRO A 145 -12.88 8.16 -11.44
N ILE A 146 -12.32 9.37 -11.29
CA ILE A 146 -11.20 9.60 -10.37
C ILE A 146 -11.80 10.07 -9.05
N ASP A 147 -12.03 9.11 -8.15
CA ASP A 147 -12.58 9.34 -6.82
C ASP A 147 -12.14 8.25 -5.83
N GLU A 148 -12.51 8.41 -4.57
CA GLU A 148 -12.11 7.53 -3.47
C GLU A 148 -12.78 6.16 -3.50
N SER A 149 -13.78 5.92 -4.34
CA SER A 149 -14.36 4.57 -4.54
C SER A 149 -13.39 3.61 -5.25
N CYS A 150 -12.40 4.17 -5.95
CA CYS A 150 -11.25 3.45 -6.49
C CYS A 150 -9.99 4.29 -6.26
N PRO A 151 -9.34 4.21 -5.09
CA PRO A 151 -8.20 5.06 -4.73
C PRO A 151 -7.06 5.06 -5.74
N ALA A 152 -6.81 3.92 -6.40
CA ALA A 152 -5.82 3.80 -7.47
C ALA A 152 -6.12 4.67 -8.69
N SER A 153 -7.36 5.17 -8.86
CA SER A 153 -7.72 6.10 -9.93
C SER A 153 -6.92 7.41 -9.86
N ALA A 154 -6.45 7.79 -8.66
CA ALA A 154 -5.59 8.96 -8.45
C ALA A 154 -4.25 8.87 -9.20
N LEU A 155 -3.77 7.66 -9.52
CA LEU A 155 -2.53 7.44 -10.30
C LEU A 155 -2.60 8.12 -11.68
N ARG A 156 -3.78 8.29 -12.25
CA ARG A 156 -3.95 9.00 -13.54
C ARG A 156 -3.61 10.50 -13.48
N ARG A 157 -3.58 11.09 -12.28
CA ARG A 157 -3.15 12.47 -12.06
C ARG A 157 -1.66 12.58 -11.76
N HIS A 158 -0.98 11.45 -11.57
CA HIS A 158 0.44 11.42 -11.19
C HIS A 158 1.33 11.42 -12.44
N PRO A 159 2.19 12.44 -12.66
CA PRO A 159 2.93 12.60 -13.91
C PRO A 159 4.00 11.52 -14.16
N GLY A 160 4.51 10.91 -13.08
CA GLY A 160 5.54 9.88 -13.12
C GLY A 160 5.01 8.46 -12.80
N ALA A 161 3.70 8.19 -12.92
CA ALA A 161 3.16 6.87 -12.66
C ALA A 161 3.37 5.93 -13.86
N ILE A 162 3.90 4.75 -13.58
CA ILE A 162 4.04 3.64 -14.51
C ILE A 162 3.30 2.44 -13.95
N LEU A 163 2.36 1.90 -14.72
CA LEU A 163 1.57 0.73 -14.35
C LEU A 163 2.07 -0.48 -15.14
N TRP A 164 2.54 -1.51 -14.41
CA TRP A 164 3.03 -2.76 -14.95
C TRP A 164 1.97 -3.84 -14.77
N LEU A 165 1.46 -4.36 -15.89
CA LEU A 165 0.37 -5.33 -15.93
C LEU A 165 0.84 -6.61 -16.64
N ASP A 166 0.29 -7.74 -16.22
CA ASP A 166 0.29 -8.94 -17.06
C ASP A 166 -0.98 -9.03 -17.93
N THR A 167 -1.04 -10.00 -18.82
CA THR A 167 -2.19 -10.17 -19.70
C THR A 167 -3.50 -10.43 -18.96
N GLN A 168 -3.43 -11.07 -17.79
CA GLN A 168 -4.60 -11.40 -16.98
C GLN A 168 -5.16 -10.19 -16.26
N SER A 169 -4.29 -9.39 -15.63
CA SER A 169 -4.71 -8.15 -14.95
C SER A 169 -5.14 -7.07 -15.94
N ALA A 170 -4.65 -7.11 -17.18
CA ALA A 170 -5.02 -6.17 -18.24
C ALA A 170 -6.25 -6.60 -19.06
N GLU A 171 -6.83 -7.77 -18.82
CA GLU A 171 -7.90 -8.37 -19.64
C GLU A 171 -9.08 -7.42 -19.90
N LEU A 172 -9.47 -6.61 -18.92
CA LEU A 172 -10.61 -5.70 -19.04
C LEU A 172 -10.25 -4.31 -19.60
N VAL A 173 -8.99 -4.09 -20.00
CA VAL A 173 -8.52 -2.79 -20.53
C VAL A 173 -7.83 -2.91 -21.90
N LEU A 174 -7.54 -4.12 -22.34
CA LEU A 174 -7.07 -4.45 -23.70
C LEU A 174 -8.28 -4.53 -24.71
#